data_e22b9ff5759de1a97908d58bde277836
#
_entry.id   e22b9ff5759de1a97908d58bde277836
#
_cell.length_a   1.000
_cell.length_b   1.000
_cell.length_c   1.000
_cell.angle_alpha   90.00
_cell.angle_beta   90.00
_cell.angle_gamma   90.00
#
_symmetry.space_group_name_H-M   'P 1'
#
loop_
_entity.id
_entity.type
_entity.pdbx_description
1 polymer ?
#
loop_
_entity_poly.entity_id
_entity_poly.type
_entity_poly.pdbx_seq_one_letter_code
_entity_poly.pdbx_strand_id
1 'polypeptide(L)'
;FNNTNSPDLVGKTTVFDSDVLCAASNHMTRITVKEGVNPYYVAAFFNVLLSIGYWKLLCTNFNNQAGVNTDTLKRVKIPLPPKEIQDQIAAELMQRRSQANVLRRQAIKEWADAKAQFEKELLGE
;
A
#
# COMPACT_ATOMS: atom_id res chain seq x y z
N PHE A 1 -8.17 3.41 2.06
CA PHE A 1 -8.55 2.06 1.66
C PHE A 1 -9.22 2.09 0.29
N ASN A 2 -8.68 1.34 -0.65
CA ASN A 2 -9.23 1.20 -1.99
C ASN A 2 -10.40 0.21 -1.96
N ASN A 3 -11.62 0.73 -2.00
CA ASN A 3 -12.84 -0.08 -1.83
C ASN A 3 -13.33 -0.71 -3.14
N THR A 4 -12.92 -0.18 -4.30
CA THR A 4 -13.35 -0.66 -5.63
C THR A 4 -12.19 -0.60 -6.60
N ASN A 5 -11.78 -1.74 -7.14
CA ASN A 5 -10.69 -1.88 -8.11
C ASN A 5 -10.72 -3.28 -8.76
N SER A 6 -9.65 -3.63 -9.49
CA SER A 6 -9.43 -5.02 -9.86
C SER A 6 -9.32 -5.91 -8.60
N PRO A 7 -9.62 -7.21 -8.68
CA PRO A 7 -9.54 -8.12 -7.54
C PRO A 7 -8.17 -8.17 -6.85
N ASP A 8 -7.09 -7.82 -7.56
CA ASP A 8 -5.74 -7.81 -7.03
C ASP A 8 -5.38 -6.52 -6.27
N LEU A 9 -6.15 -5.46 -6.44
CA LEU A 9 -5.86 -4.14 -5.88
C LEU A 9 -6.91 -3.65 -4.88
N VAL A 10 -8.10 -4.27 -4.84
CA VAL A 10 -9.11 -3.97 -3.82
C VAL A 10 -8.55 -4.27 -2.43
N GLY A 11 -8.68 -3.34 -1.51
CA GLY A 11 -8.10 -3.45 -0.17
C GLY A 11 -6.73 -2.79 0.01
N LYS A 12 -6.08 -2.33 -1.08
CA LYS A 12 -4.83 -1.57 -0.96
C LYS A 12 -5.05 -0.32 -0.12
N THR A 13 -4.22 -0.13 0.89
CA THR A 13 -4.40 0.92 1.90
C THR A 13 -3.14 1.76 2.03
N THR A 14 -3.32 3.06 2.18
CA THR A 14 -2.24 4.01 2.49
C THR A 14 -2.70 5.00 3.54
N VAL A 15 -1.76 5.59 4.27
CA VAL A 15 -2.01 6.74 5.12
C VAL A 15 -1.90 8.00 4.25
N PHE A 16 -2.85 8.89 4.39
CA PHE A 16 -2.77 10.25 3.88
C PHE A 16 -2.27 11.14 5.02
N ASP A 17 -1.06 11.60 4.89
CA ASP A 17 -0.35 12.42 5.86
C ASP A 17 0.20 13.66 5.13
N SER A 18 -0.71 14.58 4.84
CA SER A 18 -0.39 15.81 4.11
C SER A 18 -1.42 16.88 4.43
N ASP A 19 -0.97 18.12 4.52
CA ASP A 19 -1.81 19.32 4.70
C ASP A 19 -2.46 19.78 3.38
N VAL A 20 -2.18 19.08 2.27
CA VAL A 20 -2.77 19.43 0.98
C VAL A 20 -4.26 19.11 0.98
N LEU A 21 -5.07 20.11 0.67
CA LEU A 21 -6.50 19.91 0.46
C LEU A 21 -6.73 19.03 -0.77
N CYS A 22 -7.31 17.85 -0.56
CA CYS A 22 -7.63 16.93 -1.64
C CYS A 22 -9.00 16.29 -1.43
N ALA A 23 -9.57 15.79 -2.52
CA ALA A 23 -10.78 14.98 -2.49
C ALA A 23 -10.44 13.51 -2.76
N ALA A 24 -11.07 12.60 -2.02
CA ALA A 24 -11.02 11.18 -2.31
C ALA A 24 -12.13 10.81 -3.31
N SER A 25 -11.82 9.92 -4.26
CA SER A 25 -12.84 9.39 -5.15
C SER A 25 -13.80 8.45 -4.40
N ASN A 26 -14.96 8.17 -5.00
CA ASN A 26 -15.93 7.20 -4.46
C ASN A 26 -15.39 5.75 -4.44
N HIS A 27 -14.29 5.48 -5.13
CA HIS A 27 -13.57 4.19 -5.10
C HIS A 27 -12.65 4.05 -3.89
N MET A 28 -12.64 5.03 -3.00
CA MET A 28 -11.84 5.03 -1.78
C MET A 28 -12.70 5.25 -0.54
N THR A 29 -12.43 4.49 0.50
CA THR A 29 -13.02 4.69 1.82
C THR A 29 -12.01 5.36 2.73
N ARG A 30 -12.36 6.53 3.27
CA ARG A 30 -11.58 7.17 4.32
C ARG A 30 -11.83 6.46 5.65
N ILE A 31 -10.75 6.06 6.31
CA ILE A 31 -10.76 5.44 7.63
C ILE A 31 -10.06 6.38 8.59
N THR A 32 -10.72 6.76 9.66
CA THR A 32 -10.12 7.51 10.77
C THR A 32 -9.94 6.57 11.94
N VAL A 33 -8.72 6.48 12.45
CA VAL A 33 -8.42 5.66 13.63
C VAL A 33 -8.74 6.40 14.92
N LYS A 34 -9.04 5.66 15.98
CA LYS A 34 -9.24 6.23 17.31
C LYS A 34 -7.91 6.58 17.96
N GLU A 35 -7.97 7.38 19.02
CA GLU A 35 -6.83 7.64 19.88
C GLU A 35 -6.20 6.33 20.38
N GLY A 36 -4.87 6.30 20.50
CA GLY A 36 -4.12 5.09 20.86
C GLY A 36 -3.91 4.08 19.72
N VAL A 37 -4.41 4.36 18.51
CA VAL A 37 -4.22 3.49 17.35
C VAL A 37 -3.30 4.16 16.32
N ASN A 38 -2.25 3.45 15.90
CA ASN A 38 -1.33 3.95 14.88
C ASN A 38 -1.90 3.72 13.47
N PRO A 39 -2.14 4.78 12.66
CA PRO A 39 -2.70 4.65 11.33
C PRO A 39 -1.78 3.88 10.36
N TYR A 40 -0.47 3.98 10.51
CA TYR A 40 0.49 3.25 9.68
C TYR A 40 0.48 1.75 9.98
N TYR A 41 0.30 1.38 11.26
CA TYR A 41 0.10 0.00 11.67
C TYR A 41 -1.18 -0.59 11.04
N VAL A 42 -2.30 0.13 11.11
CA VAL A 42 -3.57 -0.31 10.49
C VAL A 42 -3.43 -0.45 8.98
N ALA A 43 -2.82 0.53 8.32
CA ALA A 43 -2.59 0.45 6.87
C ALA A 43 -1.67 -0.73 6.50
N ALA A 44 -0.63 -0.98 7.30
CA ALA A 44 0.25 -2.12 7.12
C ALA A 44 -0.51 -3.45 7.26
N PHE A 45 -1.31 -3.60 8.30
CA PHE A 45 -2.15 -4.78 8.51
C PHE A 45 -3.10 -5.04 7.34
N PHE A 46 -3.79 -4.01 6.84
CA PHE A 46 -4.67 -4.15 5.67
C PHE A 46 -3.92 -4.56 4.40
N ASN A 47 -2.69 -4.08 4.22
CA ASN A 47 -1.86 -4.52 3.10
C ASN A 47 -1.32 -5.95 3.27
N VAL A 48 -1.13 -6.43 4.49
CA VAL A 48 -0.89 -7.87 4.74
C VAL A 48 -2.11 -8.68 4.34
N LEU A 49 -3.32 -8.26 4.71
CA LEU A 49 -4.56 -8.91 4.28
C LEU A 49 -4.69 -8.91 2.74
N LEU A 50 -4.24 -7.85 2.07
CA LEU A 50 -4.18 -7.80 0.61
C LEU A 50 -3.21 -8.86 0.06
N SER A 51 -2.01 -8.95 0.61
CA SER A 51 -0.96 -9.86 0.12
C SER A 51 -1.34 -11.34 0.25
N ILE A 52 -2.13 -11.70 1.26
CA ILE A 52 -2.63 -13.07 1.47
C ILE A 52 -3.96 -13.35 0.75
N GLY A 53 -4.47 -12.39 -0.04
CA GLY A 53 -5.71 -12.57 -0.80
C GLY A 53 -7.00 -12.47 0.01
N TYR A 54 -6.96 -12.02 1.27
CA TYR A 54 -8.13 -11.95 2.15
C TYR A 54 -9.27 -11.10 1.56
N TRP A 55 -8.95 -9.97 0.94
CA TRP A 55 -9.94 -9.09 0.33
C TRP A 55 -10.66 -9.73 -0.86
N LYS A 56 -10.01 -10.64 -1.59
CA LYS A 56 -10.63 -11.41 -2.68
C LYS A 56 -11.77 -12.31 -2.18
N LEU A 57 -11.67 -12.80 -0.94
CA LEU A 57 -12.70 -13.62 -0.33
C LEU A 57 -13.92 -12.80 0.12
N LEU A 58 -13.72 -11.52 0.42
CA LEU A 58 -14.75 -10.64 0.96
C LEU A 58 -15.37 -9.71 -0.08
N CYS A 59 -14.74 -9.54 -1.23
CA CYS A 59 -15.24 -8.64 -2.26
C CYS A 59 -16.43 -9.24 -3.03
N THR A 60 -17.29 -8.35 -3.51
CA THR A 60 -18.30 -8.67 -4.52
C THR A 60 -17.73 -8.32 -5.88
N ASN A 61 -17.77 -9.26 -6.82
CA ASN A 61 -17.31 -9.05 -8.17
C ASN A 61 -18.46 -8.62 -9.08
N PHE A 62 -18.23 -7.57 -9.88
CA PHE A 62 -19.14 -7.10 -10.92
C PHE A 62 -18.36 -6.50 -12.09
N ASN A 63 -18.64 -6.96 -13.30
CA ASN A 63 -18.09 -6.40 -14.56
C ASN A 63 -16.57 -6.13 -14.52
N ASN A 64 -15.77 -7.12 -14.14
CA ASN A 64 -14.30 -7.01 -14.00
C ASN A 64 -13.81 -6.10 -12.88
N GLN A 65 -14.68 -5.65 -12.01
CA GLN A 65 -14.33 -4.93 -10.78
C GLN A 65 -14.69 -5.74 -9.55
N ALA A 66 -13.94 -5.52 -8.50
CA ALA A 66 -14.20 -6.06 -7.17
C ALA A 66 -14.47 -4.92 -6.21
N GLY A 67 -15.41 -5.11 -5.30
CA GLY A 67 -15.75 -4.09 -4.32
C GLY A 67 -15.90 -4.66 -2.91
N VAL A 68 -15.38 -3.93 -1.93
CA VAL A 68 -15.60 -4.19 -0.50
C VAL A 68 -16.42 -3.03 0.05
N ASN A 69 -17.65 -3.30 0.42
CA ASN A 69 -18.53 -2.29 0.99
C ASN A 69 -18.14 -1.96 2.45
N THR A 70 -18.64 -0.83 2.94
CA THR A 70 -18.33 -0.32 4.27
C THR A 70 -18.73 -1.27 5.40
N ASP A 71 -19.84 -2.00 5.24
CA ASP A 71 -20.32 -2.92 6.28
C ASP A 71 -19.43 -4.16 6.37
N THR A 72 -18.94 -4.65 5.25
CA THR A 72 -17.95 -5.72 5.20
C THR A 72 -16.64 -5.24 5.85
N LEU A 73 -16.18 -4.03 5.50
CA LEU A 73 -14.96 -3.45 6.07
C LEU A 73 -15.06 -3.30 7.60
N LYS A 74 -16.20 -2.87 8.14
CA LYS A 74 -16.44 -2.72 9.59
C LYS A 74 -16.38 -4.04 10.36
N ARG A 75 -16.60 -5.18 9.71
CA ARG A 75 -16.54 -6.51 10.34
C ARG A 75 -15.11 -7.05 10.45
N VAL A 76 -14.18 -6.48 9.75
CA VAL A 76 -12.77 -6.90 9.80
C VAL A 76 -12.18 -6.60 11.16
N LYS A 77 -11.75 -7.63 11.86
CA LYS A 77 -11.10 -7.50 13.17
C LYS A 77 -9.62 -7.22 12.98
N ILE A 78 -9.15 -6.15 13.59
CA ILE A 78 -7.74 -5.75 13.59
C ILE A 78 -7.17 -6.09 14.97
N PRO A 79 -6.11 -6.91 15.09
CA PRO A 79 -5.41 -7.08 16.35
C PRO A 79 -4.78 -5.76 16.75
N LEU A 80 -5.00 -5.32 17.97
CA LEU A 80 -4.48 -4.06 18.49
C LEU A 80 -3.58 -4.34 19.70
N PRO A 81 -2.28 -4.63 19.49
CA PRO A 81 -1.33 -4.70 20.59
C PRO A 81 -1.16 -3.31 21.26
N PRO A 82 -0.44 -3.22 22.39
CA PRO A 82 -0.09 -1.94 22.99
C PRO A 82 0.47 -0.95 21.96
N LYS A 83 0.21 0.35 22.17
CA LYS A 83 0.56 1.41 21.21
C LYS A 83 2.04 1.39 20.83
N GLU A 84 2.90 1.12 21.79
CA GLU A 84 4.35 1.04 21.62
C GLU A 84 4.74 -0.05 20.62
N ILE A 85 4.07 -1.18 20.66
CA ILE A 85 4.28 -2.29 19.71
C ILE A 85 3.78 -1.92 18.31
N GLN A 86 2.60 -1.26 18.22
CA GLN A 86 2.11 -0.76 16.94
C GLN A 86 3.10 0.22 16.31
N ASP A 87 3.66 1.13 17.10
CA ASP A 87 4.64 2.13 16.65
C ASP A 87 5.95 1.49 16.17
N GLN A 88 6.46 0.50 16.90
CA GLN A 88 7.64 -0.26 16.51
C GLN A 88 7.43 -0.97 15.17
N ILE A 89 6.31 -1.67 15.00
CA ILE A 89 5.99 -2.37 13.74
C ILE A 89 5.88 -1.36 12.59
N ALA A 90 5.19 -0.24 12.79
CA ALA A 90 5.03 0.78 11.77
C ALA A 90 6.38 1.39 11.37
N ALA A 91 7.24 1.74 12.33
CA ALA A 91 8.56 2.31 12.09
C ALA A 91 9.47 1.34 11.31
N GLU A 92 9.52 0.07 11.71
CA GLU A 92 10.28 -0.97 11.02
C GLU A 92 9.84 -1.14 9.56
N LEU A 93 8.54 -1.18 9.31
CA LEU A 93 8.00 -1.27 7.95
C LEU A 93 8.34 -0.05 7.11
N MET A 94 8.25 1.16 7.67
CA MET A 94 8.61 2.39 6.97
C MET A 94 10.10 2.41 6.62
N GLN A 95 10.96 2.00 7.53
CA GLN A 95 12.40 1.90 7.31
C GLN A 95 12.73 0.93 6.18
N ARG A 96 12.17 -0.29 6.23
CA ARG A 96 12.39 -1.31 5.18
C ARG A 96 11.88 -0.86 3.82
N ARG A 97 10.72 -0.19 3.77
CA ARG A 97 10.20 0.39 2.53
C ARG A 97 11.11 1.47 1.97
N SER A 98 11.65 2.34 2.82
CA SER A 98 12.59 3.37 2.41
C SER A 98 13.85 2.75 1.81
N GLN A 99 14.44 1.76 2.49
CA GLN A 99 15.61 1.03 1.98
C GLN A 99 15.33 0.34 0.65
N ALA A 100 14.20 -0.36 0.52
CA ALA A 100 13.81 -1.00 -0.73
C ALA A 100 13.62 -0.01 -1.88
N ASN A 101 13.09 1.18 -1.61
CA ASN A 101 12.96 2.24 -2.61
C ASN A 101 14.31 2.84 -3.04
N VAL A 102 15.27 2.94 -2.14
CA VAL A 102 16.63 3.38 -2.47
C VAL A 102 17.30 2.34 -3.38
N LEU A 103 17.29 1.07 -2.99
CA LEU A 103 17.86 -0.02 -3.79
C LEU A 103 17.21 -0.14 -5.18
N ARG A 104 15.90 0.02 -5.25
CA ARG A 104 15.18 0.00 -6.54
C ARG A 104 15.62 1.14 -7.45
N ARG A 105 15.76 2.37 -6.92
CA ARG A 105 16.26 3.52 -7.70
C ARG A 105 17.69 3.32 -8.17
N GLN A 106 18.54 2.76 -7.32
CA GLN A 106 19.92 2.44 -7.66
C GLN A 106 19.97 1.40 -8.79
N ALA A 107 19.23 0.31 -8.67
CA ALA A 107 19.15 -0.73 -9.70
C ALA A 107 18.66 -0.18 -11.06
N ILE A 108 17.64 0.69 -11.04
CA ILE A 108 17.14 1.33 -12.27
C ILE A 108 18.22 2.20 -12.90
N LYS A 109 18.98 2.96 -12.10
CA LYS A 109 20.07 3.81 -12.58
C LYS A 109 21.19 2.96 -13.18
N GLU A 110 21.68 1.95 -12.45
CA GLU A 110 22.75 1.06 -12.91
C GLU A 110 22.37 0.36 -14.22
N TRP A 111 21.10 -0.08 -14.35
CA TRP A 111 20.59 -0.65 -15.59
C TRP A 111 20.60 0.35 -16.74
N ALA A 112 20.16 1.59 -16.51
CA ALA A 112 20.16 2.63 -17.52
C ALA A 112 21.58 3.00 -17.97
N ASP A 113 22.51 3.11 -17.01
CA ASP A 113 23.92 3.42 -17.28
C ASP A 113 24.58 2.28 -18.09
N ALA A 114 24.36 1.03 -17.73
CA ALA A 114 24.87 -0.14 -18.46
C ALA A 114 24.30 -0.22 -19.88
N LYS A 115 23.00 0.08 -20.05
CA LYS A 115 22.37 0.13 -21.37
C LYS A 115 22.98 1.23 -22.24
N ALA A 116 23.15 2.43 -21.69
CA ALA A 116 23.76 3.55 -22.43
C ALA A 116 25.20 3.25 -22.84
N GLN A 117 25.98 2.62 -21.97
CA GLN A 117 27.34 2.21 -22.29
C GLN A 117 27.35 1.17 -23.43
N PHE A 118 26.50 0.16 -23.37
CA PHE A 118 26.36 -0.85 -24.41
C PHE A 118 25.99 -0.22 -25.77
N GLU A 119 25.01 0.69 -25.78
CA GLU A 119 24.60 1.40 -27.01
C GLU A 119 25.76 2.22 -27.59
N LYS A 120 26.53 2.90 -26.75
CA LYS A 120 27.72 3.65 -27.16
C LYS A 120 28.80 2.75 -27.78
N GLU A 121 29.12 1.63 -27.15
CA GLU A 121 30.07 0.65 -27.66
C GLU A 121 29.61 0.04 -29.00
N LEU A 122 28.30 -0.22 -29.13
CA LEU A 122 27.73 -0.81 -30.35
C LEU A 122 27.75 0.18 -31.53
N LEU A 123 27.50 1.45 -31.28
CA LEU A 123 27.43 2.49 -32.31
C LEU A 123 28.81 3.11 -32.64
N GLY A 124 29.85 2.78 -31.87
CA GLY A 124 31.22 3.28 -32.10
C GLY A 124 31.43 4.75 -31.77
N GLU A 125 30.60 5.30 -30.86
CA GLU A 125 30.70 6.66 -30.36
C GLU A 125 31.57 6.77 -29.09
#